data_992c70c4072ef5493b14c5adf0aa32e2
#
_entry.id   992c70c4072ef5493b14c5adf0aa32e2
#
_cell.length_a   1.000
_cell.length_b   1.000
_cell.length_c   1.000
_cell.angle_alpha   90.00
_cell.angle_beta   90.00
_cell.angle_gamma   90.00
#
_symmetry.space_group_name_H-M   'P 1'
#
loop_
_entity.id
_entity.type
_entity.pdbx_description
1 polymer ?
#
loop_
_entity_poly.entity_id
_entity_poly.type
_entity_poly.pdbx_seq_one_letter_code
_entity_poly.pdbx_strand_id
1 'polypeptide(L)'
;MKRKAKIIRKTKETSINVEANIDGKGKYKIDTGIGFLNHMLEQLSKHSLIDLNVKAKGDTHIDLHHTTEDTGIAIGECLKKASNKFKGIKRYAHAMIPMDETLSRVAIDVSNRPYLIWKVNLKVEKLGEMDTELFKEWFQAFSQAAGVTLHIENIYGDNSHHIIESCFKGLARTLRSALEIDPRNKNVIPSTKGSL
;
A
#
# COMPACT_ATOMS: atom_id res chain seq x y z
N MET A 1 -17.46 -15.30 -0.91
CA MET A 1 -17.62 -13.99 -1.60
C MET A 1 -16.31 -13.61 -2.26
N LYS A 2 -16.34 -13.03 -3.46
CA LYS A 2 -15.10 -12.54 -4.11
C LYS A 2 -14.70 -11.21 -3.46
N ARG A 3 -13.49 -11.12 -2.88
CA ARG A 3 -12.96 -9.87 -2.28
C ARG A 3 -12.38 -8.96 -3.35
N LYS A 4 -13.28 -8.33 -4.11
CA LYS A 4 -12.95 -7.43 -5.23
C LYS A 4 -13.66 -6.10 -5.06
N ALA A 5 -13.00 -5.04 -5.46
CA ALA A 5 -13.60 -3.70 -5.49
C ALA A 5 -13.08 -2.88 -6.66
N LYS A 6 -13.81 -1.80 -6.94
CA LYS A 6 -13.44 -0.73 -7.85
C LYS A 6 -13.74 0.60 -7.19
N ILE A 7 -12.82 1.54 -7.32
CA ILE A 7 -12.92 2.94 -6.91
C ILE A 7 -12.63 3.82 -8.12
N ILE A 8 -13.43 4.86 -8.27
CA ILE A 8 -13.17 5.97 -9.19
C ILE A 8 -13.15 7.22 -8.32
N ARG A 9 -11.98 7.85 -8.21
CA ARG A 9 -11.76 9.10 -7.49
C ARG A 9 -11.50 10.20 -8.52
N LYS A 10 -12.27 11.27 -8.44
CA LYS A 10 -12.11 12.42 -9.33
C LYS A 10 -12.17 13.70 -8.51
N THR A 11 -11.14 14.51 -8.63
CA THR A 11 -11.03 15.85 -8.06
C THR A 11 -10.86 16.88 -9.21
N LYS A 12 -10.51 18.11 -8.89
CA LYS A 12 -10.09 19.08 -9.91
C LYS A 12 -8.66 18.85 -10.38
N GLU A 13 -7.86 18.16 -9.58
CA GLU A 13 -6.41 17.95 -9.77
C GLU A 13 -6.12 16.58 -10.37
N THR A 14 -6.91 15.54 -10.01
CA THR A 14 -6.65 14.15 -10.39
C THR A 14 -7.90 13.41 -10.86
N SER A 15 -7.68 12.38 -11.68
CA SER A 15 -8.70 11.39 -12.06
C SER A 15 -8.09 10.00 -11.97
N ILE A 16 -8.52 9.21 -10.99
CA ILE A 16 -7.90 7.93 -10.65
C ILE A 16 -8.95 6.82 -10.64
N ASN A 17 -8.63 5.72 -11.31
CA ASN A 17 -9.43 4.50 -11.34
C ASN A 17 -8.58 3.35 -10.80
N VAL A 18 -9.08 2.68 -9.76
CA VAL A 18 -8.43 1.53 -9.13
C VAL A 18 -9.37 0.35 -9.12
N GLU A 19 -8.89 -0.80 -9.55
CA GLU A 19 -9.55 -2.08 -9.37
C GLU A 19 -8.62 -3.04 -8.63
N ALA A 20 -9.12 -3.68 -7.58
CA ALA A 20 -8.34 -4.62 -6.78
C ALA A 20 -9.08 -5.94 -6.57
N ASN A 21 -8.32 -7.05 -6.58
CA ASN A 21 -8.77 -8.37 -6.19
C ASN A 21 -7.81 -8.91 -5.13
N ILE A 22 -8.24 -8.94 -3.87
CA ILE A 22 -7.42 -9.41 -2.75
C ILE A 22 -7.04 -10.88 -2.90
N ASP A 23 -7.94 -11.70 -3.46
CA ASP A 23 -7.72 -13.14 -3.72
C ASP A 23 -7.13 -13.37 -5.13
N GLY A 24 -6.22 -12.50 -5.54
CA GLY A 24 -5.59 -12.52 -6.85
C GLY A 24 -4.36 -13.42 -6.95
N LYS A 25 -3.53 -13.12 -7.96
CA LYS A 25 -2.25 -13.80 -8.24
C LYS A 25 -1.11 -12.80 -8.45
N GLY A 26 -1.30 -11.53 -8.09
CA GLY A 26 -0.34 -10.45 -8.29
C GLY A 26 -0.23 -10.03 -9.76
N LYS A 27 -1.35 -10.04 -10.50
CA LYS A 27 -1.42 -9.47 -11.84
C LYS A 27 -1.63 -7.97 -11.73
N TYR A 28 -0.90 -7.20 -12.52
CA TYR A 28 -1.01 -5.75 -12.48
C TYR A 28 -1.09 -5.11 -13.86
N LYS A 29 -1.76 -3.95 -13.89
CA LYS A 29 -1.72 -2.99 -14.98
C LYS A 29 -1.72 -1.61 -14.35
N ILE A 30 -0.57 -0.93 -14.37
CA ILE A 30 -0.36 0.30 -13.61
C ILE A 30 0.14 1.38 -14.54
N ASP A 31 -0.57 2.51 -14.52
CA ASP A 31 -0.26 3.71 -15.28
C ASP A 31 -0.65 4.94 -14.45
N THR A 32 0.32 5.53 -13.78
CA THR A 32 0.15 6.75 -12.98
C THR A 32 0.74 7.99 -13.65
N GLY A 33 1.45 7.81 -14.76
CA GLY A 33 2.27 8.85 -15.36
C GLY A 33 3.60 9.10 -14.63
N ILE A 34 3.86 8.40 -13.51
CA ILE A 34 5.07 8.54 -12.68
C ILE A 34 5.81 7.20 -12.69
N GLY A 35 6.93 7.13 -13.43
CA GLY A 35 7.63 5.87 -13.70
C GLY A 35 8.04 5.11 -12.43
N PHE A 36 8.64 5.82 -11.46
CA PHE A 36 9.09 5.19 -10.21
C PHE A 36 7.92 4.72 -9.33
N LEU A 37 6.83 5.49 -9.27
CA LEU A 37 5.61 5.07 -8.55
C LEU A 37 4.98 3.83 -9.20
N ASN A 38 4.92 3.78 -10.54
CA ASN A 38 4.46 2.58 -11.25
C ASN A 38 5.25 1.35 -10.82
N HIS A 39 6.57 1.44 -10.82
CA HIS A 39 7.45 0.35 -10.39
C HIS A 39 7.16 -0.09 -8.93
N MET A 40 6.97 0.85 -8.00
CA MET A 40 6.64 0.54 -6.61
C MET A 40 5.27 -0.16 -6.46
N LEU A 41 4.27 0.29 -7.20
CA LEU A 41 2.94 -0.33 -7.18
C LEU A 41 2.91 -1.71 -7.85
N GLU A 42 3.78 -1.96 -8.84
CA GLU A 42 4.02 -3.30 -9.40
C GLU A 42 4.60 -4.24 -8.36
N GLN A 43 5.58 -3.79 -7.56
CA GLN A 43 6.12 -4.56 -6.44
C GLN A 43 5.02 -4.86 -5.40
N LEU A 44 4.21 -3.84 -5.08
CA LEU A 44 3.07 -4.00 -4.17
C LEU A 44 2.13 -5.12 -4.65
N SER A 45 1.68 -5.06 -5.90
CA SER A 45 0.79 -6.08 -6.47
C SER A 45 1.44 -7.46 -6.50
N LYS A 46 2.66 -7.54 -7.06
CA LYS A 46 3.37 -8.80 -7.25
C LYS A 46 3.59 -9.57 -5.96
N HIS A 47 4.08 -8.89 -4.92
CA HIS A 47 4.46 -9.52 -3.67
C HIS A 47 3.30 -9.71 -2.69
N SER A 48 2.21 -8.93 -2.81
CA SER A 48 0.99 -9.15 -2.05
C SER A 48 0.08 -10.23 -2.64
N LEU A 49 0.28 -10.60 -3.90
CA LEU A 49 -0.64 -11.41 -4.72
C LEU A 49 -2.01 -10.76 -4.95
N ILE A 50 -2.18 -9.49 -4.63
CA ILE A 50 -3.36 -8.72 -4.97
C ILE A 50 -3.30 -8.37 -6.44
N ASP A 51 -4.31 -8.75 -7.24
CA ASP A 51 -4.40 -8.21 -8.60
C ASP A 51 -4.77 -6.73 -8.50
N LEU A 52 -4.02 -5.86 -9.17
CA LEU A 52 -4.15 -4.42 -9.08
C LEU A 52 -4.13 -3.76 -10.47
N ASN A 53 -5.20 -3.04 -10.79
CA ASN A 53 -5.26 -2.21 -11.99
C ASN A 53 -5.42 -0.76 -11.54
N VAL A 54 -4.47 0.10 -11.89
CA VAL A 54 -4.43 1.52 -11.54
C VAL A 54 -4.24 2.32 -12.81
N LYS A 55 -5.14 3.27 -13.03
CA LYS A 55 -4.97 4.31 -14.05
C LYS A 55 -5.20 5.66 -13.40
N ALA A 56 -4.18 6.49 -13.38
CA ALA A 56 -4.22 7.83 -12.85
C ALA A 56 -3.83 8.86 -13.92
N LYS A 57 -4.47 10.01 -13.86
CA LYS A 57 -4.09 11.21 -14.59
C LYS A 57 -4.22 12.37 -13.61
N GLY A 58 -3.13 13.06 -13.33
CA GLY A 58 -3.10 14.25 -12.48
C GLY A 58 -2.43 15.43 -13.16
N ASP A 59 -2.33 16.50 -12.43
CA ASP A 59 -1.71 17.78 -12.80
C ASP A 59 -0.19 17.78 -12.62
N THR A 60 0.48 16.74 -13.13
CA THR A 60 1.93 16.50 -12.98
C THR A 60 2.81 17.61 -13.55
N HIS A 61 2.22 18.59 -14.26
CA HIS A 61 2.90 19.81 -14.70
C HIS A 61 3.14 20.80 -13.55
N ILE A 62 2.43 20.66 -12.42
CA ILE A 62 2.68 21.40 -11.18
C ILE A 62 3.79 20.70 -10.41
N ASP A 63 3.51 19.50 -9.91
CA ASP A 63 4.44 18.56 -9.31
C ASP A 63 3.83 17.13 -9.28
N LEU A 64 4.47 16.20 -8.60
CA LEU A 64 3.99 14.82 -8.50
C LEU A 64 3.16 14.55 -7.23
N HIS A 65 2.95 15.55 -6.36
CA HIS A 65 2.36 15.38 -5.03
C HIS A 65 0.91 14.87 -5.12
N HIS A 66 0.03 15.62 -5.78
CA HIS A 66 -1.40 15.29 -5.86
C HIS A 66 -1.65 13.90 -6.44
N THR A 67 -0.91 13.54 -7.51
CA THR A 67 -1.06 12.22 -8.14
C THR A 67 -0.57 11.11 -7.21
N THR A 68 0.51 11.33 -6.49
CA THR A 68 1.08 10.37 -5.54
C THR A 68 0.13 10.14 -4.36
N GLU A 69 -0.29 11.19 -3.69
CA GLU A 69 -1.19 11.12 -2.54
C GLU A 69 -2.52 10.47 -2.92
N ASP A 70 -3.17 10.97 -3.96
CA ASP A 70 -4.49 10.49 -4.40
C ASP A 70 -4.46 9.04 -4.88
N THR A 71 -3.35 8.54 -5.44
CA THR A 71 -3.19 7.10 -5.71
C THR A 71 -3.14 6.27 -4.43
N GLY A 72 -2.46 6.76 -3.39
CA GLY A 72 -2.46 6.15 -2.06
C GLY A 72 -3.86 6.05 -1.48
N ILE A 73 -4.62 7.16 -1.51
CA ILE A 73 -6.02 7.21 -1.08
C ILE A 73 -6.87 6.19 -1.84
N ALA A 74 -6.85 6.24 -3.18
CA ALA A 74 -7.72 5.41 -4.02
C ALA A 74 -7.43 3.91 -3.86
N ILE A 75 -6.15 3.52 -3.72
CA ILE A 75 -5.75 2.13 -3.47
C ILE A 75 -6.20 1.70 -2.07
N GLY A 76 -6.00 2.54 -1.04
CA GLY A 76 -6.42 2.28 0.33
C GLY A 76 -7.93 2.06 0.43
N GLU A 77 -8.74 2.96 -0.14
CA GLU A 77 -10.20 2.83 -0.21
C GLU A 77 -10.65 1.56 -0.93
N CYS A 78 -9.96 1.23 -2.04
CA CYS A 78 -10.27 0.05 -2.83
C CYS A 78 -10.03 -1.24 -2.04
N LEU A 79 -8.92 -1.36 -1.33
CA LEU A 79 -8.61 -2.52 -0.48
C LEU A 79 -9.56 -2.60 0.72
N LYS A 80 -9.87 -1.48 1.38
CA LYS A 80 -10.85 -1.42 2.46
C LYS A 80 -12.22 -1.93 1.99
N LYS A 81 -12.70 -1.45 0.84
CA LYS A 81 -13.97 -1.88 0.25
C LYS A 81 -13.95 -3.36 -0.13
N ALA A 82 -12.83 -3.86 -0.70
CA ALA A 82 -12.67 -5.26 -1.08
C ALA A 82 -12.61 -6.21 0.12
N SER A 83 -12.17 -5.75 1.30
CA SER A 83 -11.96 -6.57 2.50
C SER A 83 -13.24 -7.13 3.14
N ASN A 84 -14.43 -6.73 2.65
CA ASN A 84 -15.72 -7.21 3.16
C ASN A 84 -15.87 -7.07 4.69
N LYS A 85 -15.64 -5.87 5.19
CA LYS A 85 -15.74 -5.54 6.63
C LYS A 85 -14.73 -6.34 7.49
N PHE A 86 -13.61 -6.76 6.92
CA PHE A 86 -12.52 -7.45 7.63
C PHE A 86 -12.90 -8.77 8.31
N LYS A 87 -13.97 -9.43 7.85
CA LYS A 87 -14.38 -10.73 8.41
C LYS A 87 -13.37 -11.83 8.07
N GLY A 88 -13.01 -12.59 9.08
CA GLY A 88 -12.20 -13.81 8.94
C GLY A 88 -10.73 -13.59 8.60
N ILE A 89 -10.23 -12.36 8.57
CA ILE A 89 -8.81 -12.09 8.28
C ILE A 89 -7.91 -12.39 9.49
N LYS A 90 -6.61 -12.60 9.23
CA LYS A 90 -5.60 -12.72 10.29
C LYS A 90 -5.35 -11.41 11.04
N ARG A 91 -5.58 -10.27 10.41
CA ARG A 91 -5.52 -8.92 10.93
C ARG A 91 -4.12 -8.35 11.14
N TYR A 92 -3.23 -9.10 11.82
CA TYR A 92 -1.87 -8.65 12.12
C TYR A 92 -0.84 -9.37 11.24
N ALA A 93 0.17 -8.64 10.81
CA ALA A 93 1.34 -9.24 10.17
C ALA A 93 2.57 -8.35 10.31
N HIS A 94 3.73 -8.94 10.15
CA HIS A 94 4.99 -8.24 10.01
C HIS A 94 5.87 -8.93 8.97
N ALA A 95 6.85 -8.18 8.45
CA ALA A 95 7.85 -8.69 7.51
C ALA A 95 9.18 -7.98 7.71
N MET A 96 10.26 -8.73 7.59
CA MET A 96 11.63 -8.24 7.43
C MET A 96 12.00 -8.47 5.97
N ILE A 97 12.34 -7.42 5.25
CA ILE A 97 12.64 -7.48 3.81
C ILE A 97 14.08 -7.05 3.57
N PRO A 98 14.96 -8.01 3.22
CA PRO A 98 16.27 -7.69 2.72
C PRO A 98 16.18 -7.30 1.24
N MET A 99 17.01 -6.37 0.82
CA MET A 99 17.28 -6.05 -0.57
C MET A 99 18.73 -5.62 -0.68
N ASP A 100 19.57 -6.54 -1.13
CA ASP A 100 21.02 -6.41 -1.15
C ASP A 100 21.58 -5.92 0.21
N GLU A 101 22.11 -4.71 0.29
CA GLU A 101 22.69 -4.10 1.50
C GLU A 101 21.62 -3.52 2.45
N THR A 102 20.36 -3.50 2.04
CA THR A 102 19.26 -2.87 2.78
C THR A 102 18.44 -3.90 3.55
N LEU A 103 18.01 -3.54 4.76
CA LEU A 103 17.01 -4.28 5.51
C LEU A 103 15.94 -3.33 6.04
N SER A 104 14.68 -3.60 5.68
CA SER A 104 13.53 -2.87 6.22
C SER A 104 12.56 -3.78 6.97
N ARG A 105 11.91 -3.22 7.98
CA ARG A 105 10.87 -3.86 8.79
C ARG A 105 9.55 -3.17 8.59
N VAL A 106 8.48 -3.95 8.34
CA VAL A 106 7.11 -3.46 8.22
C VAL A 106 6.19 -4.28 9.13
N ALA A 107 5.30 -3.61 9.86
CA ALA A 107 4.24 -4.25 10.66
C ALA A 107 2.92 -3.55 10.40
N ILE A 108 1.83 -4.34 10.33
CA ILE A 108 0.48 -3.85 10.05
C ILE A 108 -0.54 -4.41 11.05
N ASP A 109 -1.49 -3.56 11.47
CA ASP A 109 -2.77 -3.93 12.09
C ASP A 109 -3.91 -3.41 11.21
N VAL A 110 -4.70 -4.32 10.66
CA VAL A 110 -5.91 -3.99 9.89
C VAL A 110 -7.05 -3.72 10.88
N SER A 111 -7.02 -2.55 11.50
CA SER A 111 -7.79 -2.23 12.71
C SER A 111 -8.93 -1.23 12.50
N ASN A 112 -9.06 -0.66 11.30
CA ASN A 112 -9.88 0.51 11.00
C ASN A 112 -9.52 1.74 11.88
N ARG A 113 -8.32 1.79 12.41
CA ARG A 113 -7.70 2.90 13.14
C ARG A 113 -6.41 3.31 12.41
N PRO A 114 -6.49 4.27 11.49
CA PRO A 114 -5.36 4.67 10.67
C PRO A 114 -4.27 5.33 11.51
N TYR A 115 -3.04 4.86 11.34
CA TYR A 115 -1.86 5.47 11.92
C TYR A 115 -0.61 5.07 11.15
N LEU A 116 0.28 5.99 10.84
CA LEU A 116 1.58 5.70 10.24
C LEU A 116 2.72 6.04 11.20
N ILE A 117 3.59 5.07 11.47
CA ILE A 117 4.94 5.33 11.98
C ILE A 117 5.91 5.17 10.81
N TRP A 118 6.61 6.24 10.49
CA TRP A 118 7.58 6.31 9.42
C TRP A 118 8.98 6.58 9.97
N LYS A 119 9.86 5.57 9.93
CA LYS A 119 11.26 5.64 10.35
C LYS A 119 12.16 5.25 9.18
N VAL A 120 12.03 5.99 8.09
CA VAL A 120 12.83 5.78 6.88
C VAL A 120 13.52 7.09 6.56
N ASN A 121 14.84 7.03 6.44
CA ASN A 121 15.67 8.16 6.04
C ASN A 121 16.27 7.88 4.66
N LEU A 122 16.02 8.78 3.72
CA LEU A 122 16.51 8.69 2.36
C LEU A 122 17.61 9.74 2.18
N LYS A 123 18.73 9.34 1.56
CA LYS A 123 19.93 10.17 1.44
C LYS A 123 19.93 11.08 0.20
N VAL A 124 18.95 10.86 -0.70
CA VAL A 124 18.84 11.61 -1.95
C VAL A 124 17.49 12.34 -2.01
N GLU A 125 17.44 13.45 -2.70
CA GLU A 125 16.21 14.25 -2.84
C GLU A 125 15.22 13.62 -3.83
N LYS A 126 15.72 12.89 -4.85
CA LYS A 126 14.88 12.30 -5.91
C LYS A 126 15.30 10.86 -6.23
N LEU A 127 14.30 10.08 -6.64
CA LEU A 127 14.45 8.78 -7.31
C LEU A 127 13.74 8.84 -8.67
N GLY A 128 14.54 8.88 -9.75
CA GLY A 128 14.03 9.29 -11.05
C GLY A 128 13.55 10.73 -11.00
N GLU A 129 12.31 10.98 -11.39
CA GLU A 129 11.68 12.32 -11.33
C GLU A 129 10.93 12.57 -10.01
N MET A 130 10.77 11.54 -9.16
CA MET A 130 9.95 11.58 -7.97
C MET A 130 10.75 12.05 -6.75
N ASP A 131 10.24 13.10 -6.07
CA ASP A 131 10.82 13.59 -4.82
C ASP A 131 10.64 12.55 -3.71
N THR A 132 11.68 12.33 -2.90
CA THR A 132 11.70 11.25 -1.90
C THR A 132 10.75 11.48 -0.73
N GLU A 133 10.38 12.72 -0.44
CA GLU A 133 9.38 13.06 0.58
C GLU A 133 7.98 12.49 0.23
N LEU A 134 7.67 12.36 -1.07
CA LEU A 134 6.37 11.87 -1.55
C LEU A 134 6.10 10.40 -1.19
N PHE A 135 7.12 9.61 -0.87
CA PHE A 135 6.90 8.24 -0.42
C PHE A 135 6.19 8.20 0.92
N LYS A 136 6.61 9.05 1.87
CA LYS A 136 5.92 9.16 3.16
C LYS A 136 4.46 9.60 2.97
N GLU A 137 4.21 10.56 2.08
CA GLU A 137 2.86 11.04 1.78
C GLU A 137 1.99 9.92 1.19
N TRP A 138 2.53 9.14 0.26
CA TRP A 138 1.81 7.97 -0.28
C TRP A 138 1.44 6.96 0.82
N PHE A 139 2.38 6.58 1.69
CA PHE A 139 2.13 5.63 2.77
C PHE A 139 1.14 6.18 3.81
N GLN A 140 1.18 7.48 4.09
CA GLN A 140 0.26 8.17 4.99
C GLN A 140 -1.16 8.13 4.42
N ALA A 141 -1.33 8.54 3.17
CA ALA A 141 -2.59 8.54 2.45
C ALA A 141 -3.20 7.13 2.36
N PHE A 142 -2.37 6.15 2.01
CA PHE A 142 -2.75 4.74 1.99
C PHE A 142 -3.21 4.24 3.36
N SER A 143 -2.43 4.48 4.42
CA SER A 143 -2.76 4.06 5.79
C SER A 143 -4.10 4.62 6.26
N GLN A 144 -4.34 5.92 6.00
CA GLN A 144 -5.58 6.59 6.35
C GLN A 144 -6.78 6.01 5.60
N ALA A 145 -6.67 5.89 4.29
CA ALA A 145 -7.77 5.42 3.44
C ALA A 145 -8.08 3.92 3.63
N ALA A 146 -7.06 3.10 3.81
CA ALA A 146 -7.22 1.67 4.09
C ALA A 146 -7.73 1.39 5.53
N GLY A 147 -7.57 2.35 6.43
CA GLY A 147 -7.93 2.17 7.85
C GLY A 147 -6.95 1.23 8.57
N VAL A 148 -5.65 1.34 8.30
CA VAL A 148 -4.66 0.45 8.89
C VAL A 148 -3.67 1.23 9.76
N THR A 149 -3.25 0.60 10.86
CA THR A 149 -2.06 1.04 11.58
C THR A 149 -0.85 0.41 10.89
N LEU A 150 0.09 1.22 10.44
CA LEU A 150 1.25 0.81 9.66
C LEU A 150 2.54 1.35 10.27
N HIS A 151 3.48 0.49 10.56
CA HIS A 151 4.80 0.83 11.02
C HIS A 151 5.83 0.41 9.96
N ILE A 152 6.64 1.37 9.50
CA ILE A 152 7.70 1.16 8.53
C ILE A 152 9.00 1.72 9.09
N GLU A 153 10.02 0.88 9.12
CA GLU A 153 11.35 1.25 9.58
C GLU A 153 12.40 0.65 8.65
N ASN A 154 13.27 1.49 8.12
CA ASN A 154 14.53 1.03 7.52
C ASN A 154 15.55 0.86 8.64
N ILE A 155 16.07 -0.36 8.83
CA ILE A 155 16.99 -0.69 9.91
C ILE A 155 18.41 -0.27 9.50
N TYR A 156 18.78 -0.55 8.26
CA TYR A 156 20.01 -0.08 7.62
C TYR A 156 19.89 -0.20 6.10
N GLY A 157 20.72 0.53 5.39
CA GLY A 157 20.80 0.55 3.93
C GLY A 157 21.42 1.85 3.43
N ASP A 158 21.98 1.81 2.23
CA ASP A 158 22.66 2.95 1.62
C ASP A 158 22.03 3.42 0.32
N ASN A 159 21.47 2.51 -0.47
CA ASN A 159 20.80 2.83 -1.72
C ASN A 159 19.34 3.19 -1.48
N SER A 160 18.96 4.44 -1.71
CA SER A 160 17.60 4.93 -1.47
C SER A 160 16.53 4.21 -2.30
N HIS A 161 16.87 3.73 -3.52
CA HIS A 161 15.96 2.89 -4.31
C HIS A 161 15.68 1.56 -3.59
N HIS A 162 16.72 0.87 -3.14
CA HIS A 162 16.59 -0.39 -2.39
C HIS A 162 15.79 -0.19 -1.10
N ILE A 163 16.04 0.92 -0.39
CA ILE A 163 15.31 1.27 0.83
C ILE A 163 13.80 1.38 0.54
N ILE A 164 13.40 2.19 -0.43
CA ILE A 164 11.99 2.40 -0.74
C ILE A 164 11.34 1.14 -1.30
N GLU A 165 12.00 0.44 -2.22
CA GLU A 165 11.45 -0.80 -2.76
C GLU A 165 11.27 -1.87 -1.68
N SER A 166 12.20 -1.99 -0.72
CA SER A 166 12.04 -2.90 0.42
C SER A 166 10.85 -2.52 1.30
N CYS A 167 10.53 -1.22 1.46
CA CYS A 167 9.33 -0.76 2.18
C CYS A 167 8.04 -1.18 1.46
N PHE A 168 7.96 -0.98 0.13
CA PHE A 168 6.79 -1.42 -0.66
C PHE A 168 6.63 -2.94 -0.68
N LYS A 169 7.71 -3.70 -0.82
CA LYS A 169 7.70 -5.16 -0.68
C LYS A 169 7.27 -5.59 0.73
N GLY A 170 7.69 -4.86 1.76
CA GLY A 170 7.30 -5.07 3.15
C GLY A 170 5.81 -4.87 3.35
N LEU A 171 5.25 -3.75 2.86
CA LEU A 171 3.81 -3.52 2.85
C LEU A 171 3.07 -4.64 2.10
N ALA A 172 3.57 -5.03 0.93
CA ALA A 172 2.96 -6.09 0.14
C ALA A 172 2.88 -7.42 0.91
N ARG A 173 3.98 -7.84 1.54
CA ARG A 173 4.05 -9.09 2.30
C ARG A 173 3.18 -9.06 3.55
N THR A 174 3.11 -7.92 4.24
CA THR A 174 2.25 -7.76 5.42
C THR A 174 0.79 -7.74 5.03
N LEU A 175 0.40 -7.04 3.95
CA LEU A 175 -0.97 -7.07 3.43
C LEU A 175 -1.40 -8.49 3.05
N ARG A 176 -0.56 -9.24 2.31
CA ARG A 176 -0.84 -10.62 1.96
C ARG A 176 -1.16 -11.46 3.20
N SER A 177 -0.31 -11.38 4.22
CA SER A 177 -0.48 -12.18 5.44
C SER A 177 -1.65 -11.70 6.30
N ALA A 178 -1.81 -10.38 6.51
CA ALA A 178 -2.85 -9.82 7.36
C ALA A 178 -4.27 -10.02 6.79
N LEU A 179 -4.40 -9.94 5.44
CA LEU A 179 -5.68 -10.12 4.74
C LEU A 179 -6.00 -11.59 4.41
N GLU A 180 -5.10 -12.52 4.70
CA GLU A 180 -5.35 -13.94 4.53
C GLU A 180 -6.47 -14.40 5.48
N ILE A 181 -7.38 -15.25 4.97
CA ILE A 181 -8.47 -15.79 5.78
C ILE A 181 -7.90 -16.83 6.77
N ASP A 182 -8.15 -16.61 8.04
CA ASP A 182 -7.86 -17.58 9.08
C ASP A 182 -8.91 -18.73 9.01
N PRO A 183 -8.47 -19.98 8.70
CA PRO A 183 -9.40 -21.11 8.59
C PRO A 183 -10.14 -21.40 9.89
N ARG A 184 -9.60 -20.99 11.04
CA ARG A 184 -10.20 -21.20 12.37
C ARG A 184 -11.25 -20.14 12.74
N ASN A 185 -11.26 -18.98 12.04
CA ASN A 185 -12.12 -17.82 12.36
C ASN A 185 -12.81 -17.21 11.11
N LYS A 186 -13.12 -18.00 10.10
CA LYS A 186 -13.59 -17.55 8.76
C LYS A 186 -14.72 -16.52 8.74
N ASN A 187 -15.59 -16.52 9.74
CA ASN A 187 -16.79 -15.67 9.78
C ASN A 187 -16.79 -14.66 10.95
N VAL A 188 -15.71 -14.62 11.71
CA VAL A 188 -15.59 -13.77 12.91
C VAL A 188 -14.78 -12.53 12.57
N ILE A 189 -15.21 -11.38 13.09
CA ILE A 189 -14.36 -10.18 13.07
C ILE A 189 -13.28 -10.37 14.14
N PRO A 190 -11.98 -10.26 13.80
CA PRO A 190 -10.89 -10.54 14.73
C PRO A 190 -10.68 -9.38 15.73
N SER A 191 -11.72 -9.14 16.56
CA SER A 191 -11.75 -8.08 17.56
C SER A 191 -12.64 -8.48 18.73
N THR A 192 -12.15 -8.29 19.96
CA THR A 192 -12.93 -8.47 21.19
C THR A 192 -14.11 -7.51 21.29
N LYS A 193 -14.09 -6.41 20.52
CA LYS A 193 -15.19 -5.43 20.42
C LYS A 193 -16.32 -5.87 19.47
N GLY A 194 -16.12 -6.95 18.68
CA GLY A 194 -17.05 -7.39 17.65
C GLY A 194 -17.11 -6.49 16.40
N SER A 195 -16.27 -5.45 16.33
CA SER A 195 -16.16 -4.50 15.22
C SER A 195 -14.71 -4.06 15.00
N LEU A 196 -14.41 -3.60 13.77
CA LEU A 196 -13.17 -2.93 13.36
C LEU A 196 -13.53 -1.64 12.64
#